data_e658335a4187542bcaf43bd3db900942
#
_entry.id   e658335a4187542bcaf43bd3db900942
#
_cell.length_a   1.000
_cell.length_b   1.000
_cell.length_c   1.000
_cell.angle_alpha   90.00
_cell.angle_beta   90.00
_cell.angle_gamma   90.00
#
_symmetry.space_group_name_H-M   'P 1'
#
loop_
_entity.id
_entity.type
_entity.pdbx_description
1 polymer ?
#
loop_
_entity_poly.entity_id
_entity_poly.type
_entity_poly.pdbx_seq_one_letter_code
_entity_poly.pdbx_strand_id
1 'polypeptide(L)'
;MEGSGRRPHTVPFVDHHCHSLLRSWPRAAAPAWPAWRRCFTESADELVLARDVPDLLGYRRFLAALAPLIGAEDTSEQAVVTARDRLAGADPEAYLHMLLGNCVMGVLLVDTGYGGPGMLAPDELERATGRPVREVVRLESLVEALLNAGGQATRSLAAMVEAFEARVGAAIEAGAVACKSVLAYRAGLRLPATGQAELRRAFTELDLPAQARRFDDPVLEPFLVRRAAERCAASGVPLQFHTGFGDADIDLPGSDPALLRPLLADPRTEACQVVLLHCYPYAAHGAYLAGLYPQVHLDLSLAIPLAEPIAERLVREALALCPASKLLAASDGHSFPEMHWWGAVVWRRALDRVLAAEVRSGGLDEPAALRLAERLLGGNARRLYHLGD
;
A
#
# COMPACT_ATOMS: atom_id res chain seq x y z
N MET A 1 32.48 19.69 19.89
CA MET A 1 32.04 19.49 18.50
C MET A 1 30.68 18.84 18.55
N GLU A 2 29.65 19.67 18.47
CA GLU A 2 28.27 19.19 18.49
C GLU A 2 28.00 18.50 17.14
N GLY A 3 27.92 17.17 17.16
CA GLY A 3 27.46 16.39 16.06
C GLY A 3 25.98 16.70 15.82
N SER A 4 25.64 17.37 14.73
CA SER A 4 24.26 17.56 14.27
C SER A 4 23.67 16.19 13.85
N GLY A 5 23.51 15.29 14.78
CA GLY A 5 22.88 14.00 14.57
C GLY A 5 21.42 14.24 14.22
N ARG A 6 21.03 14.04 12.94
CA ARG A 6 19.63 13.92 12.57
C ARG A 6 19.02 12.83 13.44
N ARG A 7 17.97 13.16 14.17
CA ARG A 7 17.21 12.14 14.93
C ARG A 7 16.27 11.41 13.97
N PRO A 8 15.90 10.16 14.21
CA PRO A 8 14.97 9.39 13.37
C PRO A 8 13.68 10.16 13.03
N HIS A 9 13.24 11.04 13.93
CA HIS A 9 12.05 11.89 13.73
C HIS A 9 12.16 12.92 12.59
N THR A 10 13.36 13.19 12.08
CA THR A 10 13.57 14.18 11.00
C THR A 10 13.78 13.52 9.61
N VAL A 11 13.83 12.21 9.56
CA VAL A 11 14.00 11.47 8.30
C VAL A 11 12.74 11.59 7.46
N PRO A 12 12.80 12.04 6.19
CA PRO A 12 11.63 12.06 5.33
C PRO A 12 11.01 10.66 5.14
N PHE A 13 9.70 10.56 5.29
CA PHE A 13 8.96 9.32 5.05
C PHE A 13 8.59 9.24 3.57
N VAL A 14 9.03 8.20 2.87
CA VAL A 14 8.57 7.90 1.51
C VAL A 14 7.45 6.87 1.64
N ASP A 15 6.24 7.32 1.42
CA ASP A 15 5.05 6.47 1.40
C ASP A 15 4.98 5.73 0.06
N HIS A 16 5.64 4.56 -0.01
CA HIS A 16 5.79 3.85 -1.26
C HIS A 16 4.52 3.12 -1.73
N HIS A 17 3.50 3.08 -0.88
CA HIS A 17 2.19 2.54 -1.20
C HIS A 17 1.11 3.20 -0.35
N CYS A 18 0.28 3.98 -1.01
CA CYS A 18 -0.90 4.60 -0.43
C CYS A 18 -1.96 4.81 -1.52
N HIS A 19 -3.11 5.34 -1.13
CA HIS A 19 -4.18 5.74 -2.05
C HIS A 19 -4.44 7.23 -1.93
N SER A 20 -5.27 7.78 -2.81
CA SER A 20 -5.53 9.21 -2.83
C SER A 20 -6.48 9.65 -1.71
N LEU A 21 -6.64 10.95 -1.55
CA LEU A 21 -7.58 11.58 -0.64
C LEU A 21 -8.92 11.84 -1.33
N LEU A 22 -10.00 11.84 -0.54
CA LEU A 22 -11.29 12.35 -1.01
C LEU A 22 -11.18 13.84 -1.35
N ARG A 23 -11.92 14.29 -2.39
CA ARG A 23 -12.00 15.72 -2.78
C ARG A 23 -12.62 16.60 -1.70
N SER A 24 -13.47 16.01 -0.86
CA SER A 24 -14.02 16.66 0.33
C SER A 24 -14.08 15.65 1.46
N TRP A 25 -13.63 16.07 2.62
CA TRP A 25 -13.70 15.22 3.80
C TRP A 25 -15.02 15.46 4.52
N PRO A 26 -15.93 14.46 4.56
CA PRO A 26 -17.21 14.65 5.22
C PRO A 26 -16.99 15.10 6.66
N ARG A 27 -17.75 16.12 7.05
CA ARG A 27 -17.88 16.46 8.47
C ARG A 27 -18.45 15.27 9.21
N ALA A 28 -18.05 15.07 10.45
CA ALA A 28 -18.49 13.95 11.28
C ALA A 28 -20.00 13.84 11.53
N ALA A 29 -20.81 14.74 10.98
CA ALA A 29 -22.21 14.93 11.31
C ALA A 29 -23.22 14.05 10.55
N ALA A 30 -22.79 13.01 9.82
CA ALA A 30 -23.73 11.99 9.33
C ALA A 30 -22.99 10.79 8.72
N PRO A 31 -23.22 9.63 9.13
CA PRO A 31 -24.13 9.03 10.09
C PRO A 31 -23.63 9.13 11.54
N ALA A 32 -24.24 8.43 12.49
CA ALA A 32 -23.99 8.53 13.94
C ALA A 32 -22.54 8.26 14.42
N TRP A 33 -21.55 8.16 13.52
CA TRP A 33 -20.13 7.88 13.80
C TRP A 33 -19.21 8.50 12.72
N PRO A 34 -17.94 8.81 13.05
CA PRO A 34 -17.00 9.42 12.11
C PRO A 34 -16.68 8.50 10.92
N ALA A 35 -16.73 9.06 9.72
CA ALA A 35 -16.48 8.29 8.47
C ALA A 35 -15.14 7.57 8.44
N TRP A 36 -14.11 8.07 9.13
CA TRP A 36 -12.79 7.44 9.22
C TRP A 36 -12.76 6.09 9.98
N ARG A 37 -13.84 5.71 10.72
CA ARG A 37 -13.90 4.39 11.35
C ARG A 37 -13.76 3.26 10.33
N ARG A 38 -14.21 3.49 9.09
CA ARG A 38 -14.02 2.55 7.97
C ARG A 38 -12.55 2.24 7.68
N CYS A 39 -11.63 3.11 8.07
CA CYS A 39 -10.19 2.92 7.87
C CYS A 39 -9.51 2.12 9.00
N PHE A 40 -10.27 1.65 10.00
CA PHE A 40 -9.76 0.86 11.13
C PHE A 40 -10.27 -0.58 11.13
N THR A 41 -10.96 -0.99 10.09
CA THR A 41 -11.44 -2.35 9.90
C THR A 41 -11.63 -2.61 8.41
N GLU A 42 -11.46 -3.85 8.00
CA GLU A 42 -11.77 -4.32 6.65
C GLU A 42 -13.27 -4.69 6.51
N SER A 43 -14.05 -4.59 7.58
CA SER A 43 -15.48 -4.86 7.54
C SER A 43 -16.26 -3.68 6.96
N ALA A 44 -17.18 -3.97 6.04
CA ALA A 44 -18.18 -3.03 5.56
C ALA A 44 -19.46 -3.02 6.41
N ASP A 45 -19.56 -3.88 7.44
CA ASP A 45 -20.76 -4.03 8.27
C ASP A 45 -20.95 -2.81 9.19
N GLU A 46 -22.12 -2.18 9.09
CA GLU A 46 -22.46 -0.98 9.87
C GLU A 46 -22.48 -1.23 11.39
N LEU A 47 -22.79 -2.44 11.87
CA LEU A 47 -22.73 -2.76 13.29
C LEU A 47 -21.28 -2.84 13.79
N VAL A 48 -20.37 -3.40 13.00
CA VAL A 48 -18.94 -3.41 13.31
C VAL A 48 -18.42 -1.99 13.39
N LEU A 49 -18.77 -1.15 12.41
CA LEU A 49 -18.34 0.25 12.36
C LEU A 49 -18.90 1.08 13.53
N ALA A 50 -20.17 0.87 13.88
CA ALA A 50 -20.82 1.64 14.92
C ALA A 50 -20.42 1.20 16.35
N ARG A 51 -20.35 -0.12 16.58
CA ARG A 51 -20.21 -0.72 17.90
C ARG A 51 -18.81 -1.18 18.23
N ASP A 52 -18.15 -1.88 17.27
CA ASP A 52 -16.95 -2.67 17.58
C ASP A 52 -15.65 -1.88 17.32
N VAL A 53 -15.61 -1.02 16.29
CA VAL A 53 -14.42 -0.17 16.01
C VAL A 53 -14.01 0.71 17.20
N PRO A 54 -14.93 1.36 17.96
CA PRO A 54 -14.56 2.13 19.15
C PRO A 54 -13.84 1.32 20.23
N ASP A 55 -14.00 -0.01 20.24
CA ASP A 55 -13.36 -0.89 21.19
C ASP A 55 -12.00 -1.43 20.71
N LEU A 56 -11.63 -1.19 19.45
CA LEU A 56 -10.30 -1.51 18.94
C LEU A 56 -9.22 -0.68 19.65
N LEU A 57 -8.23 -1.36 20.20
CA LEU A 57 -7.13 -0.70 20.87
C LEU A 57 -6.34 0.24 19.94
N GLY A 58 -6.15 -0.16 18.68
CA GLY A 58 -5.51 0.67 17.64
C GLY A 58 -6.27 1.98 17.38
N TYR A 59 -7.61 1.91 17.32
CA TYR A 59 -8.45 3.09 17.16
C TYR A 59 -8.35 4.06 18.36
N ARG A 60 -8.42 3.54 19.59
CA ARG A 60 -8.24 4.35 20.81
C ARG A 60 -6.86 5.02 20.85
N ARG A 61 -5.80 4.32 20.43
CA ARG A 61 -4.45 4.87 20.34
C ARG A 61 -4.31 5.92 19.24
N PHE A 62 -5.00 5.75 18.11
CA PHE A 62 -5.10 6.80 17.09
C PHE A 62 -5.72 8.07 17.65
N LEU A 63 -6.88 8.00 18.31
CA LEU A 63 -7.51 9.15 18.94
C LEU A 63 -6.59 9.81 19.95
N ALA A 64 -5.95 9.02 20.83
CA ALA A 64 -5.00 9.53 21.83
C ALA A 64 -3.75 10.18 21.21
N ALA A 65 -3.33 9.73 20.03
CA ALA A 65 -2.20 10.32 19.33
C ALA A 65 -2.57 11.60 18.56
N LEU A 66 -3.78 11.66 18.01
CA LEU A 66 -4.27 12.79 17.24
C LEU A 66 -4.71 13.95 18.14
N ALA A 67 -5.35 13.66 19.28
CA ALA A 67 -5.92 14.66 20.18
C ALA A 67 -4.95 15.83 20.51
N PRO A 68 -3.74 15.61 21.00
CA PRO A 68 -2.81 16.71 21.34
C PRO A 68 -2.34 17.47 20.10
N LEU A 69 -2.25 16.83 18.94
CA LEU A 69 -1.81 17.47 17.70
C LEU A 69 -2.83 18.51 17.19
N ILE A 70 -4.12 18.22 17.37
CA ILE A 70 -5.22 19.09 16.90
C ILE A 70 -5.84 19.95 18.00
N GLY A 71 -5.31 19.89 19.21
CA GLY A 71 -5.83 20.65 20.36
C GLY A 71 -7.24 20.23 20.76
N ALA A 72 -7.53 18.92 20.79
CA ALA A 72 -8.76 18.37 21.34
C ALA A 72 -8.72 18.48 22.88
N GLU A 73 -9.91 18.65 23.51
CA GLU A 73 -10.03 18.81 24.97
C GLU A 73 -9.60 17.55 25.72
N ASP A 74 -9.90 16.39 25.16
CA ASP A 74 -9.49 15.08 25.69
C ASP A 74 -9.35 14.06 24.52
N THR A 75 -9.15 12.80 24.85
CA THR A 75 -8.95 11.71 23.88
C THR A 75 -10.27 11.00 23.50
N SER A 76 -11.43 11.51 23.92
CA SER A 76 -12.71 10.97 23.48
C SER A 76 -12.91 11.20 22.00
N GLU A 77 -13.58 10.27 21.34
CA GLU A 77 -13.90 10.41 19.91
C GLU A 77 -14.62 11.74 19.63
N GLN A 78 -15.58 12.11 20.49
CA GLN A 78 -16.35 13.34 20.31
C GLN A 78 -15.46 14.59 20.36
N ALA A 79 -14.54 14.69 21.31
CA ALA A 79 -13.63 15.82 21.42
C ALA A 79 -12.67 15.89 20.22
N VAL A 80 -12.10 14.73 19.82
CA VAL A 80 -11.21 14.63 18.66
C VAL A 80 -11.92 15.03 17.36
N VAL A 81 -13.12 14.50 17.12
CA VAL A 81 -13.93 14.86 15.95
C VAL A 81 -14.26 16.35 15.92
N THR A 82 -14.68 16.93 17.06
CA THR A 82 -15.01 18.35 17.16
C THR A 82 -13.80 19.24 16.83
N ALA A 83 -12.63 18.92 17.38
CA ALA A 83 -11.40 19.65 17.10
C ALA A 83 -10.96 19.51 15.64
N ARG A 84 -11.03 18.29 15.09
CA ARG A 84 -10.75 17.99 13.68
C ARG A 84 -11.64 18.80 12.75
N ASP A 85 -12.96 18.77 12.96
CA ASP A 85 -13.92 19.44 12.09
C ASP A 85 -13.79 20.97 12.15
N ARG A 86 -13.40 21.50 13.32
CA ARG A 86 -13.08 22.92 13.46
C ARG A 86 -11.87 23.30 12.60
N LEU A 87 -10.77 22.53 12.67
CA LEU A 87 -9.53 22.84 11.95
C LEU A 87 -9.70 22.60 10.45
N ALA A 88 -10.15 21.42 10.05
CA ALA A 88 -10.33 21.06 8.65
C ALA A 88 -11.46 21.87 7.97
N GLY A 89 -12.46 22.35 8.74
CA GLY A 89 -13.52 23.22 8.24
C GLY A 89 -13.11 24.67 8.08
N ALA A 90 -12.14 25.14 8.88
CA ALA A 90 -11.60 26.50 8.76
C ALA A 90 -10.60 26.61 7.60
N ASP A 91 -9.67 25.67 7.50
CA ASP A 91 -8.65 25.63 6.45
C ASP A 91 -8.20 24.17 6.20
N PRO A 92 -8.82 23.48 5.21
CA PRO A 92 -8.50 22.09 4.91
C PRO A 92 -7.05 21.89 4.47
N GLU A 93 -6.48 22.84 3.74
CA GLU A 93 -5.11 22.77 3.24
C GLU A 93 -4.10 22.91 4.38
N ALA A 94 -4.27 23.88 5.26
CA ALA A 94 -3.42 24.03 6.45
C ALA A 94 -3.51 22.81 7.36
N TYR A 95 -4.70 22.21 7.52
CA TYR A 95 -4.89 20.98 8.28
C TYR A 95 -4.11 19.80 7.68
N LEU A 96 -4.23 19.59 6.36
CA LEU A 96 -3.48 18.58 5.62
C LEU A 96 -1.97 18.78 5.78
N HIS A 97 -1.48 19.98 5.57
CA HIS A 97 -0.05 20.30 5.68
C HIS A 97 0.48 20.12 7.11
N MET A 98 -0.33 20.42 8.12
CA MET A 98 0.02 20.17 9.54
C MET A 98 0.24 18.68 9.80
N LEU A 99 -0.67 17.80 9.33
CA LEU A 99 -0.56 16.35 9.50
C LEU A 99 0.66 15.79 8.77
N LEU A 100 0.81 16.12 7.49
CA LEU A 100 1.94 15.64 6.67
C LEU A 100 3.29 16.20 7.17
N GLY A 101 3.30 17.42 7.66
CA GLY A 101 4.49 18.03 8.28
C GLY A 101 4.86 17.33 9.58
N ASN A 102 3.91 17.01 10.43
CA ASN A 102 4.14 16.31 11.71
C ASN A 102 4.77 14.93 11.52
N CYS A 103 4.36 14.18 10.50
CA CYS A 103 4.94 12.87 10.18
C CYS A 103 6.12 12.94 9.21
N VAL A 104 6.58 14.14 8.83
CA VAL A 104 7.69 14.38 7.88
C VAL A 104 7.47 13.60 6.57
N MET A 105 6.25 13.69 6.03
CA MET A 105 5.90 13.08 4.74
C MET A 105 6.73 13.73 3.62
N GLY A 106 7.42 12.90 2.83
CA GLY A 106 8.30 13.37 1.76
C GLY A 106 7.71 13.16 0.36
N VAL A 107 7.40 11.91 0.02
CA VAL A 107 6.89 11.51 -1.30
C VAL A 107 5.75 10.53 -1.10
N LEU A 108 4.73 10.56 -1.98
CA LEU A 108 3.62 9.62 -1.99
C LEU A 108 3.60 8.84 -3.32
N LEU A 109 3.59 7.52 -3.25
CA LEU A 109 3.37 6.64 -4.39
C LEU A 109 1.93 6.11 -4.32
N VAL A 110 1.09 6.55 -5.25
CA VAL A 110 -0.36 6.42 -5.15
C VAL A 110 -0.88 5.37 -6.12
N ASP A 111 -1.49 4.31 -5.59
CA ASP A 111 -2.29 3.37 -6.38
C ASP A 111 -3.61 4.05 -6.81
N THR A 112 -3.71 4.36 -8.10
CA THR A 112 -4.84 5.09 -8.68
C THR A 112 -6.05 4.21 -8.98
N GLY A 113 -5.95 2.91 -8.79
CA GLY A 113 -7.05 1.95 -9.01
C GLY A 113 -8.05 1.84 -7.85
N TYR A 114 -7.95 2.66 -6.80
CA TYR A 114 -8.83 2.64 -5.63
C TYR A 114 -9.64 3.93 -5.50
N GLY A 115 -10.92 3.81 -5.12
CA GLY A 115 -11.78 4.91 -4.66
C GLY A 115 -12.55 5.66 -5.74
N GLY A 116 -12.25 5.52 -7.01
CA GLY A 116 -13.03 6.08 -8.12
C GLY A 116 -13.07 7.61 -8.19
N PRO A 117 -14.08 8.20 -8.84
CA PRO A 117 -14.12 9.63 -9.21
C PRO A 117 -14.24 10.61 -8.02
N GLY A 118 -14.51 10.12 -6.83
CA GLY A 118 -14.55 10.94 -5.59
C GLY A 118 -13.16 11.28 -5.04
N MET A 119 -12.10 10.67 -5.56
CA MET A 119 -10.72 10.87 -5.11
C MET A 119 -10.04 11.98 -5.91
N LEU A 120 -8.99 12.58 -5.33
CA LEU A 120 -8.10 13.50 -6.04
C LEU A 120 -7.29 12.72 -7.10
N ALA A 121 -7.13 13.28 -8.29
CA ALA A 121 -6.16 12.78 -9.26
C ALA A 121 -4.72 13.01 -8.75
N PRO A 122 -3.70 12.29 -9.24
CA PRO A 122 -2.32 12.44 -8.75
C PRO A 122 -1.80 13.87 -8.78
N ASP A 123 -2.06 14.64 -9.82
CA ASP A 123 -1.67 16.05 -9.96
C ASP A 123 -2.43 16.97 -8.99
N GLU A 124 -3.69 16.67 -8.72
CA GLU A 124 -4.49 17.38 -7.72
C GLU A 124 -3.99 17.09 -6.31
N LEU A 125 -3.63 15.82 -6.03
CA LEU A 125 -3.06 15.42 -4.75
C LEU A 125 -1.69 16.06 -4.52
N GLU A 126 -0.83 16.10 -5.55
CA GLU A 126 0.48 16.77 -5.49
C GLU A 126 0.32 18.27 -5.14
N ARG A 127 -0.63 18.95 -5.80
CA ARG A 127 -0.94 20.36 -5.50
C ARG A 127 -1.49 20.55 -4.09
N ALA A 128 -2.42 19.71 -3.65
CA ALA A 128 -3.04 19.80 -2.34
C ALA A 128 -2.04 19.52 -1.20
N THR A 129 -1.18 18.53 -1.38
CA THR A 129 -0.22 18.11 -0.34
C THR A 129 1.06 18.93 -0.34
N GLY A 130 1.39 19.59 -1.46
CA GLY A 130 2.71 20.20 -1.68
C GLY A 130 3.86 19.18 -1.61
N ARG A 131 3.59 17.91 -1.87
CA ARG A 131 4.55 16.79 -1.84
C ARG A 131 4.58 16.10 -3.20
N PRO A 132 5.74 15.66 -3.69
CA PRO A 132 5.80 14.89 -4.92
C PRO A 132 4.92 13.65 -4.85
N VAL A 133 4.09 13.46 -5.88
CA VAL A 133 3.21 12.30 -6.05
C VAL A 133 3.68 11.53 -7.27
N ARG A 134 3.72 10.20 -7.16
CA ARG A 134 4.04 9.31 -8.27
C ARG A 134 2.96 8.25 -8.38
N GLU A 135 2.65 7.88 -9.60
CA GLU A 135 1.58 6.93 -9.89
C GLU A 135 2.06 5.48 -9.76
N VAL A 136 1.23 4.66 -9.10
CA VAL A 136 1.26 3.20 -9.11
C VAL A 136 0.03 2.73 -9.88
N VAL A 137 0.24 1.98 -10.96
CA VAL A 137 -0.85 1.57 -11.86
C VAL A 137 -1.38 0.20 -11.49
N ARG A 138 -2.69 0.11 -11.24
CA ARG A 138 -3.37 -1.15 -10.94
C ARG A 138 -3.65 -1.93 -12.22
N LEU A 139 -3.13 -3.15 -12.30
CA LEU A 139 -3.23 -4.01 -13.48
C LEU A 139 -4.67 -4.40 -13.80
N GLU A 140 -5.45 -4.78 -12.79
CA GLU A 140 -6.84 -5.19 -12.93
C GLU A 140 -7.68 -4.04 -13.50
N SER A 141 -7.46 -2.80 -13.07
CA SER A 141 -8.14 -1.62 -13.61
C SER A 141 -7.83 -1.39 -15.09
N LEU A 142 -6.60 -1.71 -15.54
CA LEU A 142 -6.26 -1.64 -16.97
C LEU A 142 -7.03 -2.67 -17.79
N VAL A 143 -7.19 -3.90 -17.28
CA VAL A 143 -7.97 -4.96 -17.94
C VAL A 143 -9.44 -4.58 -17.97
N GLU A 144 -10.02 -4.17 -16.84
CA GLU A 144 -11.41 -3.75 -16.74
C GLU A 144 -11.74 -2.60 -17.71
N ALA A 145 -10.87 -1.58 -17.76
CA ALA A 145 -11.01 -0.48 -18.70
C ALA A 145 -10.87 -0.92 -20.18
N LEU A 146 -10.04 -1.92 -20.47
CA LEU A 146 -9.87 -2.50 -21.78
C LEU A 146 -11.13 -3.26 -22.21
N LEU A 147 -11.70 -4.08 -21.33
CA LEU A 147 -12.93 -4.83 -21.59
C LEU A 147 -14.14 -3.89 -21.73
N ASN A 148 -14.23 -2.84 -20.92
CA ASN A 148 -15.26 -1.81 -21.05
C ASN A 148 -15.21 -1.07 -22.39
N ALA A 149 -14.02 -0.79 -22.93
CA ALA A 149 -13.85 -0.17 -24.22
C ALA A 149 -14.25 -1.09 -25.37
N GLY A 150 -14.17 -2.42 -25.17
CA GLY A 150 -14.52 -3.42 -26.19
C GLY A 150 -13.67 -3.34 -27.47
N GLY A 151 -14.30 -3.58 -28.61
CA GLY A 151 -13.67 -3.42 -29.93
C GLY A 151 -12.66 -4.51 -30.27
N GLN A 152 -11.49 -4.14 -30.79
CA GLN A 152 -10.47 -5.11 -31.23
C GLN A 152 -9.93 -5.97 -30.10
N ALA A 153 -9.74 -5.39 -28.89
CA ALA A 153 -9.17 -6.08 -27.75
C ALA A 153 -10.01 -7.27 -27.25
N THR A 154 -11.32 -7.27 -27.53
CA THR A 154 -12.22 -8.35 -27.12
C THR A 154 -12.45 -9.42 -28.20
N ARG A 155 -11.79 -9.31 -29.36
CA ARG A 155 -12.00 -10.23 -30.49
C ARG A 155 -11.22 -11.55 -30.37
N SER A 156 -10.11 -11.56 -29.72
CA SER A 156 -9.29 -12.75 -29.50
C SER A 156 -8.40 -12.60 -28.28
N LEU A 157 -7.99 -13.74 -27.71
CA LEU A 157 -7.02 -13.76 -26.62
C LEU A 157 -5.72 -13.01 -26.97
N ALA A 158 -5.21 -13.21 -28.19
CA ALA A 158 -3.98 -12.55 -28.63
C ALA A 158 -4.13 -11.01 -28.66
N ALA A 159 -5.25 -10.52 -29.19
CA ALA A 159 -5.55 -9.08 -29.23
C ALA A 159 -5.73 -8.49 -27.81
N MET A 160 -6.35 -9.24 -26.89
CA MET A 160 -6.49 -8.83 -25.49
C MET A 160 -5.12 -8.71 -24.80
N VAL A 161 -4.26 -9.70 -24.97
CA VAL A 161 -2.92 -9.70 -24.39
C VAL A 161 -2.09 -8.55 -24.95
N GLU A 162 -2.06 -8.36 -26.26
CA GLU A 162 -1.34 -7.26 -26.91
C GLU A 162 -1.81 -5.89 -26.43
N ALA A 163 -3.13 -5.70 -26.37
CA ALA A 163 -3.72 -4.43 -25.90
C ALA A 163 -3.43 -4.18 -24.40
N PHE A 164 -3.44 -5.23 -23.57
CA PHE A 164 -3.09 -5.12 -22.17
C PHE A 164 -1.61 -4.75 -21.99
N GLU A 165 -0.70 -5.45 -22.64
CA GLU A 165 0.74 -5.16 -22.60
C GLU A 165 1.07 -3.75 -23.11
N ALA A 166 0.38 -3.31 -24.16
CA ALA A 166 0.52 -1.94 -24.66
C ALA A 166 0.07 -0.90 -23.62
N ARG A 167 -1.03 -1.15 -22.89
CA ARG A 167 -1.49 -0.25 -21.81
C ARG A 167 -0.51 -0.20 -20.65
N VAL A 168 0.02 -1.35 -20.22
CA VAL A 168 1.07 -1.40 -19.18
C VAL A 168 2.30 -0.60 -19.64
N GLY A 169 2.76 -0.83 -20.88
CA GLY A 169 3.88 -0.07 -21.46
C GLY A 169 3.63 1.43 -21.49
N ALA A 170 2.46 1.85 -21.99
CA ALA A 170 2.09 3.27 -22.05
C ALA A 170 2.03 3.93 -20.66
N ALA A 171 1.53 3.23 -19.65
CA ALA A 171 1.52 3.74 -18.27
C ALA A 171 2.95 3.96 -17.73
N ILE A 172 3.85 3.02 -17.99
CA ILE A 172 5.26 3.13 -17.59
C ILE A 172 5.94 4.29 -18.34
N GLU A 173 5.72 4.41 -19.64
CA GLU A 173 6.24 5.51 -20.47
C GLU A 173 5.69 6.88 -20.04
N ALA A 174 4.46 6.92 -19.52
CA ALA A 174 3.85 8.13 -18.95
C ALA A 174 4.40 8.50 -17.57
N GLY A 175 5.27 7.66 -16.97
CA GLY A 175 5.97 7.96 -15.73
C GLY A 175 5.46 7.22 -14.50
N ALA A 176 4.63 6.18 -14.67
CA ALA A 176 4.27 5.30 -13.55
C ALA A 176 5.53 4.64 -12.98
N VAL A 177 5.71 4.72 -11.66
CA VAL A 177 6.91 4.23 -10.97
C VAL A 177 6.77 2.78 -10.50
N ALA A 178 5.56 2.22 -10.52
CA ALA A 178 5.27 0.84 -10.20
C ALA A 178 3.97 0.39 -10.88
N CYS A 179 3.84 -0.94 -11.05
CA CYS A 179 2.55 -1.59 -11.24
C CYS A 179 2.10 -2.24 -9.93
N LYS A 180 0.78 -2.42 -9.77
CA LYS A 180 0.19 -3.15 -8.63
C LYS A 180 -0.80 -4.19 -9.10
N SER A 181 -0.82 -5.35 -8.46
CA SER A 181 -1.88 -6.37 -8.60
C SER A 181 -2.64 -6.58 -7.31
N VAL A 182 -3.95 -6.69 -7.43
CA VAL A 182 -4.88 -7.10 -6.37
C VAL A 182 -5.39 -8.54 -6.57
N LEU A 183 -4.62 -9.34 -7.29
CA LEU A 183 -4.90 -10.75 -7.58
C LEU A 183 -5.32 -11.56 -6.34
N ALA A 184 -4.80 -11.21 -5.15
CA ALA A 184 -5.17 -11.83 -3.88
C ALA A 184 -6.68 -11.78 -3.58
N TYR A 185 -7.37 -10.72 -4.01
CA TYR A 185 -8.83 -10.54 -3.87
C TYR A 185 -9.63 -11.21 -4.98
N ARG A 186 -9.00 -11.84 -5.93
CA ARG A 186 -9.60 -12.34 -7.16
C ARG A 186 -9.31 -13.84 -7.32
N ALA A 187 -8.31 -14.18 -8.11
CA ALA A 187 -7.91 -15.56 -8.37
C ALA A 187 -6.96 -16.16 -7.32
N GLY A 188 -6.50 -15.38 -6.33
CA GLY A 188 -5.48 -15.77 -5.37
C GLY A 188 -4.06 -15.70 -5.93
N LEU A 189 -3.05 -15.73 -5.05
CA LEU A 189 -1.64 -15.50 -5.40
C LEU A 189 -0.94 -16.68 -6.09
N ARG A 190 -1.65 -17.74 -6.38
CA ARG A 190 -1.08 -18.87 -7.14
C ARG A 190 -1.09 -18.54 -8.64
N LEU A 191 0.08 -18.31 -9.20
CA LEU A 191 0.25 -18.02 -10.63
C LEU A 191 0.83 -19.25 -11.36
N PRO A 192 0.01 -20.21 -11.76
CA PRO A 192 0.46 -21.40 -12.48
C PRO A 192 0.93 -21.04 -13.90
N ALA A 193 1.75 -21.91 -14.48
CA ALA A 193 1.96 -21.90 -15.92
C ALA A 193 0.74 -22.51 -16.59
N THR A 194 0.04 -21.73 -17.43
CA THR A 194 -1.20 -22.14 -18.05
C THR A 194 -0.99 -22.45 -19.54
N GLY A 195 -1.57 -23.55 -20.01
CA GLY A 195 -1.47 -23.99 -21.39
C GLY A 195 -2.33 -23.17 -22.36
N GLN A 196 -1.88 -23.03 -23.63
CA GLN A 196 -2.59 -22.24 -24.64
C GLN A 196 -4.04 -22.70 -24.90
N ALA A 197 -4.31 -24.01 -24.81
CA ALA A 197 -5.67 -24.54 -24.98
C ALA A 197 -6.61 -24.08 -23.87
N GLU A 198 -6.13 -24.09 -22.63
CA GLU A 198 -6.87 -23.64 -21.44
C GLU A 198 -7.13 -22.13 -21.50
N LEU A 199 -6.13 -21.33 -21.85
CA LEU A 199 -6.27 -19.87 -22.01
C LEU A 199 -7.31 -19.52 -23.10
N ARG A 200 -7.30 -20.24 -24.23
CA ARG A 200 -8.30 -20.02 -25.30
C ARG A 200 -9.69 -20.37 -24.85
N ARG A 201 -9.85 -21.47 -24.11
CA ARG A 201 -11.15 -21.88 -23.55
C ARG A 201 -11.66 -20.81 -22.58
N ALA A 202 -10.85 -20.41 -21.60
CA ALA A 202 -11.21 -19.38 -20.65
C ALA A 202 -11.64 -18.08 -21.35
N PHE A 203 -10.87 -17.63 -22.34
CA PHE A 203 -11.24 -16.45 -23.13
C PHE A 203 -12.57 -16.58 -23.86
N THR A 204 -12.89 -17.77 -24.40
CA THR A 204 -14.14 -18.02 -25.12
C THR A 204 -15.35 -18.05 -24.17
N GLU A 205 -15.14 -18.49 -22.94
CA GLU A 205 -16.15 -18.60 -21.90
C GLU A 205 -16.35 -17.31 -21.09
N LEU A 206 -15.55 -16.25 -21.38
CA LEU A 206 -15.53 -15.01 -20.60
C LEU A 206 -16.88 -14.29 -20.66
N ASP A 207 -17.48 -14.01 -19.50
CA ASP A 207 -18.59 -13.07 -19.39
C ASP A 207 -18.07 -11.63 -19.42
N LEU A 208 -17.87 -11.09 -20.63
CA LEU A 208 -17.30 -9.77 -20.84
C LEU A 208 -17.96 -8.65 -20.02
N PRO A 209 -19.32 -8.55 -19.93
CA PRO A 209 -19.96 -7.54 -19.09
C PRO A 209 -19.67 -7.66 -17.59
N ALA A 210 -19.53 -8.88 -17.07
CA ALA A 210 -19.16 -9.10 -15.68
C ALA A 210 -17.68 -8.76 -15.44
N GLN A 211 -16.79 -9.28 -16.28
CA GLN A 211 -15.35 -9.09 -16.18
C GLN A 211 -14.91 -7.63 -16.44
N ALA A 212 -15.66 -6.87 -17.19
CA ALA A 212 -15.44 -5.44 -17.38
C ALA A 212 -15.70 -4.61 -16.10
N ARG A 213 -16.54 -5.11 -15.19
CA ARG A 213 -16.78 -4.49 -13.88
C ARG A 213 -15.79 -4.94 -12.80
N ARG A 214 -15.45 -6.23 -12.86
CA ARG A 214 -14.51 -6.86 -11.91
C ARG A 214 -13.83 -8.03 -12.66
N PHE A 215 -12.55 -7.85 -12.95
CA PHE A 215 -11.78 -8.88 -13.65
C PHE A 215 -11.23 -9.87 -12.60
N ASP A 216 -11.80 -11.07 -12.57
CA ASP A 216 -11.50 -12.13 -11.60
C ASP A 216 -11.49 -13.55 -12.20
N ASP A 217 -11.26 -13.65 -13.54
CA ASP A 217 -11.15 -14.96 -14.19
C ASP A 217 -9.93 -15.74 -13.67
N PRO A 218 -10.13 -16.95 -13.09
CA PRO A 218 -9.07 -17.67 -12.39
C PRO A 218 -7.95 -18.20 -13.29
N VAL A 219 -8.10 -18.14 -14.61
CA VAL A 219 -7.12 -18.61 -15.60
C VAL A 219 -6.44 -17.42 -16.28
N LEU A 220 -7.22 -16.44 -16.73
CA LEU A 220 -6.69 -15.30 -17.51
C LEU A 220 -6.03 -14.26 -16.62
N GLU A 221 -6.54 -13.99 -15.43
CA GLU A 221 -5.95 -12.98 -14.55
C GLU A 221 -4.53 -13.35 -14.11
N PRO A 222 -4.26 -14.56 -13.54
CA PRO A 222 -2.88 -14.97 -13.24
C PRO A 222 -1.95 -14.93 -14.46
N PHE A 223 -2.47 -15.29 -15.63
CA PHE A 223 -1.69 -15.23 -16.87
C PHE A 223 -1.33 -13.79 -17.25
N LEU A 224 -2.27 -12.85 -17.22
CA LEU A 224 -2.01 -11.43 -17.53
C LEU A 224 -1.07 -10.80 -16.50
N VAL A 225 -1.21 -11.11 -15.21
CA VAL A 225 -0.28 -10.65 -14.18
C VAL A 225 1.16 -11.15 -14.44
N ARG A 226 1.34 -12.41 -14.91
CA ARG A 226 2.66 -12.90 -15.33
C ARG A 226 3.19 -12.12 -16.54
N ARG A 227 2.35 -11.79 -17.54
CA ARG A 227 2.75 -10.94 -18.67
C ARG A 227 3.17 -9.55 -18.22
N ALA A 228 2.43 -8.96 -17.28
CA ALA A 228 2.81 -7.69 -16.67
C ALA A 228 4.16 -7.78 -15.93
N ALA A 229 4.42 -8.87 -15.19
CA ALA A 229 5.71 -9.08 -14.53
C ALA A 229 6.88 -9.14 -15.52
N GLU A 230 6.71 -9.81 -16.68
CA GLU A 230 7.71 -9.81 -17.77
C GLU A 230 7.94 -8.38 -18.33
N ARG A 231 6.88 -7.58 -18.48
CA ARG A 231 6.99 -6.16 -18.89
C ARG A 231 7.68 -5.29 -17.85
N CYS A 232 7.32 -5.46 -16.57
CA CYS A 232 7.96 -4.77 -15.45
C CYS A 232 9.46 -5.09 -15.37
N ALA A 233 9.83 -6.38 -15.54
CA ALA A 233 11.23 -6.82 -15.62
C ALA A 233 12.01 -6.10 -16.74
N ALA A 234 11.42 -6.04 -17.94
CA ALA A 234 12.03 -5.39 -19.11
C ALA A 234 12.19 -3.87 -18.95
N SER A 235 11.32 -3.23 -18.17
CA SER A 235 11.30 -1.78 -17.97
C SER A 235 12.00 -1.32 -16.67
N GLY A 236 12.44 -2.26 -15.81
CA GLY A 236 13.03 -1.95 -14.51
C GLY A 236 12.04 -1.36 -13.49
N VAL A 237 10.72 -1.51 -13.72
CA VAL A 237 9.65 -0.99 -12.86
C VAL A 237 9.19 -2.09 -11.90
N PRO A 238 9.07 -1.83 -10.58
CA PRO A 238 8.61 -2.83 -9.62
C PRO A 238 7.15 -3.22 -9.81
N LEU A 239 6.82 -4.48 -9.45
CA LEU A 239 5.45 -4.98 -9.35
C LEU A 239 5.10 -5.23 -7.89
N GLN A 240 4.10 -4.51 -7.39
CA GLN A 240 3.55 -4.66 -6.05
C GLN A 240 2.41 -5.70 -6.07
N PHE A 241 2.37 -6.58 -5.08
CA PHE A 241 1.28 -7.52 -4.85
C PHE A 241 0.60 -7.24 -3.52
N HIS A 242 -0.71 -7.11 -3.52
CA HIS A 242 -1.47 -7.25 -2.28
C HIS A 242 -1.29 -8.67 -1.74
N THR A 243 -0.94 -8.81 -0.46
CA THR A 243 -0.79 -10.10 0.21
C THR A 243 -1.32 -10.04 1.64
N GLY A 244 -1.75 -11.18 2.17
CA GLY A 244 -2.31 -11.26 3.50
C GLY A 244 -3.77 -10.81 3.58
N PHE A 245 -4.14 -10.25 4.72
CA PHE A 245 -5.54 -9.89 5.02
C PHE A 245 -6.03 -8.67 4.22
N GLY A 246 -7.33 -8.51 4.16
CA GLY A 246 -8.05 -7.44 3.50
C GLY A 246 -9.54 -7.53 3.80
N ASP A 247 -10.37 -6.97 2.93
CA ASP A 247 -11.82 -6.98 3.07
C ASP A 247 -12.43 -8.41 2.98
N ALA A 248 -13.75 -8.50 3.08
CA ALA A 248 -14.47 -9.77 3.13
C ALA A 248 -14.33 -10.67 1.89
N ASP A 249 -13.81 -10.11 0.78
CA ASP A 249 -13.59 -10.87 -0.46
C ASP A 249 -12.29 -11.68 -0.43
N ILE A 250 -11.39 -11.41 0.53
CA ILE A 250 -10.09 -12.08 0.60
C ILE A 250 -10.23 -13.54 1.01
N ASP A 251 -9.69 -14.45 0.22
CA ASP A 251 -9.38 -15.82 0.68
C ASP A 251 -8.01 -15.80 1.35
N LEU A 252 -8.00 -15.75 2.70
CA LEU A 252 -6.78 -15.55 3.46
C LEU A 252 -5.69 -16.58 3.13
N PRO A 253 -5.97 -17.91 3.03
CA PRO A 253 -4.97 -18.87 2.54
C PRO A 253 -4.49 -18.62 1.11
N GLY A 254 -5.36 -18.12 0.24
CA GLY A 254 -5.06 -17.77 -1.15
C GLY A 254 -4.22 -16.49 -1.29
N SER A 255 -4.11 -15.69 -0.23
CA SER A 255 -3.33 -14.45 -0.16
C SER A 255 -1.95 -14.60 0.51
N ASP A 256 -1.55 -15.83 0.87
CA ASP A 256 -0.21 -16.11 1.40
C ASP A 256 0.86 -15.80 0.35
N PRO A 257 1.82 -14.88 0.62
CA PRO A 257 2.89 -14.55 -0.32
C PRO A 257 3.74 -15.76 -0.76
N ALA A 258 3.79 -16.83 0.01
CA ALA A 258 4.50 -18.05 -0.37
C ALA A 258 3.95 -18.70 -1.65
N LEU A 259 2.70 -18.42 -2.01
CA LEU A 259 2.08 -18.88 -3.24
C LEU A 259 2.67 -18.23 -4.50
N LEU A 260 3.36 -17.10 -4.38
CA LEU A 260 4.08 -16.43 -5.48
C LEU A 260 5.35 -17.16 -5.92
N ARG A 261 5.80 -18.20 -5.20
CA ARG A 261 7.02 -18.93 -5.52
C ARG A 261 7.16 -19.33 -7.00
N PRO A 262 6.12 -19.80 -7.73
CA PRO A 262 6.22 -20.13 -9.15
C PRO A 262 6.54 -18.91 -10.04
N LEU A 263 6.13 -17.71 -9.67
CA LEU A 263 6.50 -16.46 -10.34
C LEU A 263 7.96 -16.09 -10.02
N LEU A 264 8.33 -16.14 -8.74
CA LEU A 264 9.65 -15.71 -8.26
C LEU A 264 10.80 -16.59 -8.75
N ALA A 265 10.52 -17.86 -9.06
CA ALA A 265 11.47 -18.84 -9.56
C ALA A 265 11.48 -18.98 -11.11
N ASP A 266 10.65 -18.21 -11.82
CA ASP A 266 10.59 -18.27 -13.29
C ASP A 266 11.68 -17.38 -13.92
N PRO A 267 12.59 -17.91 -14.75
CA PRO A 267 13.64 -17.12 -15.39
C PRO A 267 13.13 -15.93 -16.23
N ARG A 268 11.87 -15.96 -16.70
CA ARG A 268 11.29 -14.86 -17.47
C ARG A 268 10.91 -13.66 -16.60
N THR A 269 10.73 -13.87 -15.30
CA THR A 269 10.31 -12.85 -14.34
C THR A 269 11.35 -12.59 -13.25
N GLU A 270 12.50 -13.30 -13.24
CA GLU A 270 13.54 -13.16 -12.21
C GLU A 270 14.12 -11.75 -12.08
N ALA A 271 14.10 -10.96 -13.16
CA ALA A 271 14.53 -9.57 -13.16
C ALA A 271 13.45 -8.59 -12.63
N CYS A 272 12.20 -9.04 -12.48
CA CYS A 272 11.11 -8.22 -11.95
C CYS A 272 11.31 -7.99 -10.46
N GLN A 273 11.45 -6.74 -10.03
CA GLN A 273 11.44 -6.39 -8.62
C GLN A 273 10.01 -6.56 -8.09
N VAL A 274 9.83 -7.42 -7.12
CA VAL A 274 8.53 -7.76 -6.53
C VAL A 274 8.43 -7.18 -5.13
N VAL A 275 7.35 -6.46 -4.84
CA VAL A 275 7.06 -5.93 -3.51
C VAL A 275 5.85 -6.67 -2.93
N LEU A 276 6.05 -7.35 -1.82
CA LEU A 276 5.01 -8.02 -1.06
C LEU A 276 4.40 -7.00 -0.10
N LEU A 277 3.18 -6.53 -0.37
CA LEU A 277 2.49 -5.54 0.44
C LEU A 277 1.78 -6.21 1.63
N HIS A 278 1.74 -5.51 2.77
CA HIS A 278 0.94 -5.82 3.95
C HIS A 278 1.37 -7.09 4.71
N CYS A 279 1.35 -8.24 4.09
CA CYS A 279 1.82 -9.55 4.55
C CYS A 279 1.25 -10.07 5.89
N TYR A 280 0.24 -9.45 6.52
CA TYR A 280 -0.33 -9.99 7.75
C TYR A 280 -1.44 -11.03 7.44
N PRO A 281 -1.49 -12.20 8.09
CA PRO A 281 -0.62 -12.66 9.18
C PRO A 281 0.69 -13.34 8.74
N TYR A 282 1.06 -13.28 7.48
CA TYR A 282 2.17 -14.00 6.84
C TYR A 282 3.48 -13.20 6.80
N ALA A 283 3.70 -12.27 7.76
CA ALA A 283 4.91 -11.44 7.78
C ALA A 283 6.22 -12.27 7.75
N ALA A 284 6.27 -13.40 8.47
CA ALA A 284 7.39 -14.32 8.45
C ALA A 284 7.61 -14.99 7.08
N HIS A 285 6.53 -15.32 6.34
CA HIS A 285 6.62 -15.87 4.98
C HIS A 285 7.17 -14.83 4.01
N GLY A 286 6.68 -13.58 4.08
CA GLY A 286 7.21 -12.47 3.29
C GLY A 286 8.68 -12.20 3.60
N ALA A 287 9.07 -12.18 4.88
CA ALA A 287 10.44 -12.00 5.32
C ALA A 287 11.37 -13.11 4.81
N TYR A 288 10.92 -14.37 4.88
CA TYR A 288 11.63 -15.51 4.31
C TYR A 288 11.86 -15.36 2.80
N LEU A 289 10.81 -14.99 2.05
CA LEU A 289 10.93 -14.78 0.59
C LEU A 289 11.87 -13.63 0.26
N ALA A 290 11.81 -12.53 0.98
CA ALA A 290 12.72 -11.40 0.80
C ALA A 290 14.18 -11.77 1.14
N GLY A 291 14.39 -12.65 2.11
CA GLY A 291 15.70 -13.20 2.44
C GLY A 291 16.24 -14.17 1.37
N LEU A 292 15.33 -14.91 0.72
CA LEU A 292 15.70 -15.97 -0.24
C LEU A 292 15.88 -15.44 -1.67
N TYR A 293 14.99 -14.56 -2.14
CA TYR A 293 14.98 -14.08 -3.52
C TYR A 293 15.56 -12.67 -3.62
N PRO A 294 16.58 -12.42 -4.47
CA PRO A 294 17.22 -11.11 -4.57
C PRO A 294 16.27 -10.00 -5.01
N GLN A 295 15.27 -10.31 -5.84
CA GLN A 295 14.30 -9.37 -6.39
C GLN A 295 13.10 -9.09 -5.48
N VAL A 296 12.97 -9.74 -4.31
CA VAL A 296 11.80 -9.60 -3.44
C VAL A 296 12.06 -8.57 -2.35
N HIS A 297 11.12 -7.65 -2.18
CA HIS A 297 11.02 -6.64 -1.14
C HIS A 297 9.78 -6.89 -0.28
N LEU A 298 9.83 -6.47 0.97
CA LEU A 298 8.75 -6.66 1.96
C LEU A 298 8.21 -5.31 2.43
N ASP A 299 6.91 -5.24 2.59
CA ASP A 299 6.20 -4.14 3.21
C ASP A 299 5.19 -4.67 4.25
N LEU A 300 4.81 -3.83 5.21
CA LEU A 300 3.85 -4.14 6.26
C LEU A 300 2.74 -3.07 6.34
N SER A 301 2.49 -2.29 5.28
CA SER A 301 1.72 -1.05 5.30
C SER A 301 0.34 -1.19 5.96
N LEU A 302 -0.64 -1.87 5.38
CA LEU A 302 -1.97 -2.03 5.97
C LEU A 302 -1.93 -2.64 7.39
N ALA A 303 -1.01 -3.58 7.61
CA ALA A 303 -0.89 -4.27 8.90
C ALA A 303 -0.41 -3.32 10.03
N ILE A 304 0.50 -2.41 9.74
CA ILE A 304 1.07 -1.50 10.74
C ILE A 304 0.01 -0.59 11.38
N PRO A 305 -0.82 0.16 10.64
CA PRO A 305 -1.85 1.01 11.26
C PRO A 305 -3.01 0.26 11.87
N LEU A 306 -3.47 -0.86 11.26
CA LEU A 306 -4.63 -1.61 11.76
C LEU A 306 -4.27 -2.47 12.96
N ALA A 307 -3.13 -3.15 12.92
CA ALA A 307 -2.62 -3.96 14.02
C ALA A 307 -1.60 -3.18 14.89
N GLU A 308 -1.76 -1.87 15.05
CA GLU A 308 -0.84 -0.98 15.77
C GLU A 308 -0.35 -1.54 17.12
N PRO A 309 -1.19 -2.20 17.95
CA PRO A 309 -0.71 -2.73 19.22
C PRO A 309 0.44 -3.73 19.13
N ILE A 310 0.60 -4.37 17.97
CA ILE A 310 1.66 -5.34 17.70
C ILE A 310 2.66 -4.86 16.63
N ALA A 311 2.62 -3.61 16.22
CA ALA A 311 3.47 -3.06 15.15
C ALA A 311 4.96 -3.28 15.41
N GLU A 312 5.43 -3.09 16.65
CA GLU A 312 6.81 -3.38 17.04
C GLU A 312 7.19 -4.85 16.81
N ARG A 313 6.31 -5.78 17.16
CA ARG A 313 6.52 -7.22 16.92
C ARG A 313 6.61 -7.51 15.42
N LEU A 314 5.73 -6.93 14.60
CA LEU A 314 5.74 -7.14 13.15
C LEU A 314 7.04 -6.63 12.50
N VAL A 315 7.54 -5.47 12.92
CA VAL A 315 8.82 -4.94 12.43
C VAL A 315 9.99 -5.85 12.85
N ARG A 316 10.01 -6.36 14.06
CA ARG A 316 11.03 -7.35 14.51
C ARG A 316 10.97 -8.63 13.71
N GLU A 317 9.78 -9.18 13.53
CA GLU A 317 9.54 -10.41 12.76
C GLU A 317 10.01 -10.25 11.31
N ALA A 318 9.69 -9.13 10.67
CA ALA A 318 10.19 -8.81 9.35
C ALA A 318 11.72 -8.77 9.30
N LEU A 319 12.35 -8.02 10.20
CA LEU A 319 13.82 -7.86 10.27
C LEU A 319 14.56 -9.14 10.68
N ALA A 320 13.87 -10.17 11.17
CA ALA A 320 14.50 -11.42 11.53
C ALA A 320 15.07 -12.19 10.30
N LEU A 321 14.42 -12.08 9.15
CA LEU A 321 14.83 -12.79 7.92
C LEU A 321 14.96 -11.87 6.70
N CYS A 322 14.15 -10.79 6.64
CA CYS A 322 14.24 -9.81 5.56
C CYS A 322 15.48 -8.93 5.75
N PRO A 323 16.40 -8.86 4.77
CA PRO A 323 17.48 -7.89 4.82
C PRO A 323 16.91 -6.46 4.96
N ALA A 324 17.47 -5.67 5.87
CA ALA A 324 17.00 -4.31 6.09
C ALA A 324 17.04 -3.42 4.84
N SER A 325 17.84 -3.78 3.83
CA SER A 325 17.87 -3.11 2.52
C SER A 325 16.64 -3.38 1.65
N LYS A 326 15.77 -4.32 2.05
CA LYS A 326 14.60 -4.76 1.30
C LYS A 326 13.28 -4.55 2.04
N LEU A 327 13.31 -4.12 3.30
CA LEU A 327 12.11 -3.73 4.04
C LEU A 327 11.76 -2.28 3.71
N LEU A 328 10.49 -2.06 3.38
CA LEU A 328 9.93 -0.78 2.97
C LEU A 328 8.88 -0.33 3.98
N ALA A 329 8.67 0.98 4.09
CA ALA A 329 7.67 1.57 4.96
C ALA A 329 6.63 2.34 4.14
N ALA A 330 5.36 2.05 4.37
CA ALA A 330 4.24 2.76 3.75
C ALA A 330 3.05 2.86 4.70
N SER A 331 2.14 3.78 4.44
CA SER A 331 0.97 4.00 5.29
C SER A 331 -0.22 3.13 4.92
N ASP A 332 -0.35 2.79 3.64
CA ASP A 332 -1.60 2.35 3.02
C ASP A 332 -2.77 3.33 3.29
N GLY A 333 -2.41 4.59 3.56
CA GLY A 333 -3.37 5.65 3.84
C GLY A 333 -4.28 5.90 2.65
N HIS A 334 -5.57 6.15 2.93
CA HIS A 334 -6.58 6.43 1.90
C HIS A 334 -7.65 7.36 2.43
N SER A 335 -8.35 8.04 1.54
CA SER A 335 -9.56 8.82 1.80
C SER A 335 -9.37 10.03 2.72
N PHE A 336 -8.72 9.86 3.86
CA PHE A 336 -8.54 10.89 4.88
C PHE A 336 -7.06 11.15 5.16
N PRO A 337 -6.62 12.41 5.30
CA PRO A 337 -5.21 12.72 5.55
C PRO A 337 -4.69 12.14 6.87
N GLU A 338 -5.59 11.95 7.83
CA GLU A 338 -5.27 11.33 9.11
C GLU A 338 -4.74 9.89 8.95
N MET A 339 -5.13 9.18 7.91
CA MET A 339 -4.69 7.80 7.67
C MET A 339 -3.24 7.74 7.18
N HIS A 340 -2.85 8.64 6.27
CA HIS A 340 -1.45 8.79 5.85
C HIS A 340 -0.56 9.18 7.04
N TRP A 341 -1.03 10.14 7.84
CA TRP A 341 -0.33 10.54 9.06
C TRP A 341 -0.19 9.39 10.05
N TRP A 342 -1.29 8.66 10.32
CA TRP A 342 -1.31 7.57 11.29
C TRP A 342 -0.35 6.44 10.89
N GLY A 343 -0.42 5.96 9.66
CA GLY A 343 0.48 4.93 9.16
C GLY A 343 1.95 5.31 9.34
N ALA A 344 2.33 6.52 8.92
CA ALA A 344 3.70 7.02 9.07
C ALA A 344 4.13 7.17 10.55
N VAL A 345 3.22 7.64 11.43
CA VAL A 345 3.49 7.77 12.87
C VAL A 345 3.69 6.41 13.54
N VAL A 346 2.85 5.43 13.21
CA VAL A 346 2.98 4.07 13.76
C VAL A 346 4.27 3.41 13.30
N TRP A 347 4.61 3.52 12.01
CA TRP A 347 5.89 3.04 11.49
C TRP A 347 7.08 3.61 12.25
N ARG A 348 7.12 4.94 12.42
CA ARG A 348 8.21 5.60 13.16
C ARG A 348 8.31 5.12 14.59
N ARG A 349 7.19 5.07 15.31
CA ARG A 349 7.15 4.62 16.72
C ARG A 349 7.60 3.16 16.86
N ALA A 350 7.14 2.28 15.99
CA ALA A 350 7.53 0.87 16.01
C ALA A 350 9.03 0.71 15.72
N LEU A 351 9.53 1.38 14.69
CA LEU A 351 10.93 1.33 14.30
C LEU A 351 11.85 1.91 15.38
N ASP A 352 11.50 3.06 15.97
CA ASP A 352 12.27 3.68 17.05
C ASP A 352 12.41 2.74 18.25
N ARG A 353 11.33 2.04 18.64
CA ARG A 353 11.36 1.07 19.74
C ARG A 353 12.25 -0.13 19.42
N VAL A 354 12.16 -0.66 18.21
CA VAL A 354 12.99 -1.78 17.74
C VAL A 354 14.47 -1.37 17.76
N LEU A 355 14.82 -0.25 17.13
CA LEU A 355 16.21 0.21 17.03
C LEU A 355 16.79 0.59 18.41
N ALA A 356 16.01 1.26 19.26
CA ALA A 356 16.44 1.58 20.62
C ALA A 356 16.71 0.32 21.46
N ALA A 357 15.95 -0.76 21.25
CA ALA A 357 16.21 -2.04 21.91
C ALA A 357 17.50 -2.69 21.42
N GLU A 358 17.76 -2.65 20.10
CA GLU A 358 19.02 -3.16 19.52
C GLU A 358 20.25 -2.38 19.99
N VAL A 359 20.13 -1.05 20.14
CA VAL A 359 21.21 -0.23 20.71
C VAL A 359 21.45 -0.60 22.18
N ARG A 360 20.39 -0.72 22.98
CA ARG A 360 20.54 -1.10 24.41
C ARG A 360 21.13 -2.50 24.61
N SER A 361 20.84 -3.44 23.72
CA SER A 361 21.42 -4.81 23.77
C SER A 361 22.83 -4.91 23.21
N GLY A 362 23.35 -3.84 22.59
CA GLY A 362 24.66 -3.83 21.93
C GLY A 362 24.68 -4.48 20.55
N GLY A 363 23.50 -4.80 19.97
CA GLY A 363 23.39 -5.31 18.59
C GLY A 363 23.68 -4.25 17.53
N LEU A 364 23.43 -2.96 17.87
CA LEU A 364 23.72 -1.81 17.01
C LEU A 364 24.35 -0.67 17.84
N ASP A 365 25.17 0.17 17.20
CA ASP A 365 25.49 1.50 17.72
C ASP A 365 24.44 2.53 17.24
N GLU A 366 24.39 3.71 17.91
CA GLU A 366 23.44 4.77 17.53
C GLU A 366 23.57 5.23 16.06
N PRO A 367 24.80 5.43 15.50
CA PRO A 367 24.95 5.76 14.10
C PRO A 367 24.42 4.69 13.15
N ALA A 368 24.59 3.40 13.47
CA ALA A 368 24.05 2.30 12.66
C ALA A 368 22.51 2.26 12.74
N ALA A 369 21.94 2.47 13.91
CA ALA A 369 20.50 2.56 14.10
C ALA A 369 19.90 3.71 13.28
N LEU A 370 20.53 4.89 13.28
CA LEU A 370 20.07 6.02 12.46
C LEU A 370 20.14 5.72 10.96
N ARG A 371 21.26 5.18 10.47
CA ARG A 371 21.37 4.76 9.06
C ARG A 371 20.31 3.73 8.67
N LEU A 372 19.94 2.84 9.59
CA LEU A 372 18.89 1.87 9.37
C LEU A 372 17.52 2.55 9.28
N ALA A 373 17.22 3.50 10.16
CA ALA A 373 16.00 4.28 10.11
C ALA A 373 15.88 5.07 8.79
N GLU A 374 16.96 5.72 8.33
CA GLU A 374 17.00 6.43 7.05
C GLU A 374 16.69 5.51 5.86
N ARG A 375 17.25 4.29 5.87
CA ARG A 375 16.96 3.31 4.82
C ARG A 375 15.50 2.87 4.82
N LEU A 376 14.98 2.49 5.97
CA LEU A 376 13.64 1.90 6.12
C LEU A 376 12.53 2.93 5.87
N LEU A 377 12.70 4.17 6.35
CA LEU A 377 11.67 5.21 6.21
C LEU A 377 11.63 5.86 4.82
N GLY A 378 12.65 5.65 3.98
CA GLY A 378 12.62 6.26 2.65
C GLY A 378 13.73 5.82 1.71
N GLY A 379 14.96 5.59 2.20
CA GLY A 379 16.11 5.30 1.33
C GLY A 379 15.95 4.04 0.46
N ASN A 380 15.34 2.98 1.01
CA ASN A 380 15.08 1.76 0.24
C ASN A 380 14.04 2.03 -0.87
N ALA A 381 12.96 2.75 -0.56
CA ALA A 381 11.95 3.10 -1.55
C ALA A 381 12.52 4.02 -2.64
N ARG A 382 13.30 5.06 -2.28
CA ARG A 382 13.97 5.92 -3.27
C ARG A 382 14.81 5.13 -4.25
N ARG A 383 15.60 4.18 -3.74
CA ARG A 383 16.43 3.33 -4.60
C ARG A 383 15.60 2.41 -5.49
N LEU A 384 14.58 1.74 -4.92
CA LEU A 384 13.76 0.76 -5.64
C LEU A 384 12.93 1.40 -6.76
N TYR A 385 12.34 2.56 -6.49
CA TYR A 385 11.43 3.25 -7.41
C TYR A 385 12.13 4.37 -8.21
N HIS A 386 13.47 4.44 -8.13
CA HIS A 386 14.28 5.45 -8.84
C HIS A 386 13.81 6.89 -8.60
N LEU A 387 13.36 7.19 -7.38
CA LEU A 387 12.98 8.54 -6.98
C LEU A 387 14.24 9.35 -6.73
N GLY A 388 14.35 10.52 -7.34
CA GLY A 388 15.45 11.44 -7.07
C GLY A 388 15.62 11.77 -5.57
N ASP A 389 16.73 12.45 -5.23
CA ASP A 389 17.03 12.90 -3.86
C ASP A 389 16.02 13.94 -3.34
#